data_011cf1ee4842b8f9cffe7e9eca8a88b6
#
_entry.id   011cf1ee4842b8f9cffe7e9eca8a88b6
#
_cell.length_a   1.000
_cell.length_b   1.000
_cell.length_c   1.000
_cell.angle_alpha   90.00
_cell.angle_beta   90.00
_cell.angle_gamma   90.00
#
_symmetry.space_group_name_H-M   'P 1'
#
loop_
_entity.id
_entity.type
_entity.pdbx_description
1 polymer ?
#
loop_
_entity_poly.entity_id
_entity_poly.type
_entity_poly.pdbx_seq_one_letter_code
_entity_poly.pdbx_strand_id
1 'polypeptide(L)'
;MILVDCGLVFPDSDMFGVDLVIPDFTYVLENKDRIKGLFITHGHEDHIGSLPYLLKKFNVPIYTARLTIGLIKNKLEEHGLASSAEFHEIRPRQKVRLGCFTVEPIHVNHSIPDSLAFAIDCPAGTVLHTGDFKIDYTPLSGDAVTDLSTIAEYGRRGVLALLADSTNAERPGFTATEQTVAEGVRSLFARAKNRRIIVATFASNIYRIQQIIDLAIEYGRKVAVNGRSMVSNTEMARELGYLHAPDNVLIDIEEINKYPPEKVVLITTGSQGEPLSALSRMAQASHRTVKVGPTDFIIISARPIPGNEKTVTKVVNGLLALGAEVIYENMYDTHVSGHACQEEQKLMLTLAHPQYFLPVHGEFKQLKRHAETAEHLGYIPKQNIYIAENGQNIRLSRDGMAVEGTVPAGAVMVDGYGVGDVGNVVLRDRHHLSEDGIIIVTAAVDGSTGQLLSGPDLVSRGFVYVRESEELMDGARVQVEMALDRSMADNMHDWASVKSRVREALSSYIYRKTKRSPMILPILMEV
;
A
#
# COMPACT_ATOMS: atom_id res chain seq x y z
N MET A 1 24.62 -10.17 -9.33
CA MET A 1 23.51 -9.90 -8.41
C MET A 1 22.21 -10.07 -9.17
N ILE A 2 21.16 -10.56 -8.53
CA ILE A 2 19.77 -10.51 -8.99
C ILE A 2 18.93 -9.82 -7.92
N LEU A 3 17.82 -9.22 -8.31
CA LEU A 3 16.84 -8.61 -7.41
C LEU A 3 15.57 -9.47 -7.40
N VAL A 4 14.85 -9.47 -6.29
CA VAL A 4 13.52 -10.09 -6.18
C VAL A 4 12.59 -9.03 -5.63
N ASP A 5 11.52 -8.73 -6.38
CA ASP A 5 10.51 -7.72 -6.15
C ASP A 5 11.03 -6.27 -6.04
N CYS A 6 10.14 -5.32 -6.24
CA CYS A 6 10.42 -3.88 -6.18
C CYS A 6 9.13 -3.14 -5.78
N GLY A 7 8.69 -3.41 -4.57
CA GLY A 7 7.41 -2.94 -4.04
C GLY A 7 7.46 -1.57 -3.38
N LEU A 8 6.29 -1.04 -3.08
CA LEU A 8 6.07 0.15 -2.27
C LEU A 8 5.39 -0.19 -0.95
N VAL A 9 5.36 0.79 -0.06
CA VAL A 9 4.55 0.75 1.17
C VAL A 9 3.58 1.94 1.13
N PHE A 10 2.36 1.74 1.61
CA PHE A 10 1.41 2.83 1.79
C PHE A 10 1.82 3.67 3.01
N PRO A 11 1.65 5.00 2.96
CA PRO A 11 2.04 5.87 4.06
C PRO A 11 1.19 5.62 5.31
N ASP A 12 1.79 5.75 6.47
CA ASP A 12 1.09 5.75 7.75
C ASP A 12 0.22 7.00 7.92
N SER A 13 -0.74 6.94 8.83
CA SER A 13 -1.73 8.00 9.05
C SER A 13 -1.16 9.33 9.52
N ASP A 14 0.07 9.36 10.01
CA ASP A 14 0.84 10.54 10.45
C ASP A 14 1.74 11.12 9.35
N MET A 15 1.86 10.43 8.21
CA MET A 15 2.59 10.92 7.02
C MET A 15 1.71 11.82 6.15
N PHE A 16 1.32 12.98 6.68
CA PHE A 16 0.41 13.92 6.00
C PHE A 16 0.92 14.35 4.62
N GLY A 17 0.09 14.12 3.59
CA GLY A 17 0.38 14.52 2.21
C GLY A 17 1.41 13.66 1.49
N VAL A 18 1.84 12.55 2.07
CA VAL A 18 2.65 11.54 1.38
C VAL A 18 1.71 10.60 0.62
N ASP A 19 1.96 10.42 -0.67
CA ASP A 19 1.14 9.53 -1.52
C ASP A 19 1.56 8.07 -1.37
N LEU A 20 2.87 7.82 -1.32
CA LEU A 20 3.44 6.48 -1.18
C LEU A 20 4.88 6.54 -0.67
N VAL A 21 5.39 5.40 -0.20
CA VAL A 21 6.75 5.24 0.29
C VAL A 21 7.47 4.17 -0.53
N ILE A 22 8.65 4.51 -1.07
CA ILE A 22 9.47 3.59 -1.86
C ILE A 22 10.78 3.26 -1.11
N PRO A 23 11.45 2.14 -1.45
CA PRO A 23 12.75 1.82 -0.88
C PRO A 23 13.83 2.83 -1.30
N ASP A 24 14.86 2.97 -0.50
CA ASP A 24 16.10 3.64 -0.90
C ASP A 24 16.85 2.76 -1.90
N PHE A 25 17.02 3.26 -3.12
CA PHE A 25 17.71 2.56 -4.20
C PHE A 25 19.23 2.78 -4.22
N THR A 26 19.81 3.49 -3.26
CA THR A 26 21.24 3.84 -3.25
C THR A 26 22.13 2.62 -3.46
N TYR A 27 21.93 1.56 -2.69
CA TYR A 27 22.73 0.33 -2.83
C TYR A 27 22.56 -0.35 -4.20
N VAL A 28 21.33 -0.34 -4.74
CA VAL A 28 21.03 -0.90 -6.08
C VAL A 28 21.76 -0.10 -7.15
N LEU A 29 21.73 1.24 -7.07
CA LEU A 29 22.35 2.13 -8.05
C LEU A 29 23.87 2.07 -8.00
N GLU A 30 24.47 1.95 -6.82
CA GLU A 30 25.92 1.75 -6.65
C GLU A 30 26.40 0.42 -7.23
N ASN A 31 25.54 -0.59 -7.28
CA ASN A 31 25.84 -1.93 -7.79
C ASN A 31 25.20 -2.26 -9.16
N LYS A 32 24.68 -1.27 -9.87
CA LYS A 32 23.91 -1.47 -11.11
C LYS A 32 24.61 -2.36 -12.15
N ASP A 33 25.92 -2.22 -12.33
CA ASP A 33 26.71 -2.99 -13.30
C ASP A 33 26.80 -4.50 -12.96
N ARG A 34 26.56 -4.84 -11.70
CA ARG A 34 26.54 -6.22 -11.19
C ARG A 34 25.15 -6.87 -11.27
N ILE A 35 24.09 -6.07 -11.42
CA ILE A 35 22.70 -6.55 -11.45
C ILE A 35 22.42 -7.12 -12.84
N LYS A 36 21.93 -8.37 -12.90
CA LYS A 36 21.67 -9.10 -14.13
C LYS A 36 20.19 -9.21 -14.46
N GLY A 37 19.31 -8.99 -13.50
CA GLY A 37 17.87 -9.03 -13.68
C GLY A 37 17.12 -8.83 -12.37
N LEU A 38 15.84 -8.49 -12.52
CA LEU A 38 14.85 -8.36 -11.46
C LEU A 38 13.77 -9.40 -11.67
N PHE A 39 13.56 -10.26 -10.70
CA PHE A 39 12.49 -11.26 -10.69
C PHE A 39 11.33 -10.72 -9.87
N ILE A 40 10.13 -10.75 -10.43
CA ILE A 40 8.90 -10.32 -9.73
C ILE A 40 8.03 -11.53 -9.47
N THR A 41 7.63 -11.68 -8.20
CA THR A 41 6.81 -12.81 -7.75
C THR A 41 5.38 -12.71 -8.25
N HIS A 42 4.76 -11.54 -8.14
CA HIS A 42 3.38 -11.28 -8.58
C HIS A 42 3.09 -9.77 -8.69
N GLY A 43 1.86 -9.43 -9.10
CA GLY A 43 1.50 -8.07 -9.51
C GLY A 43 0.87 -7.17 -8.45
N HIS A 44 1.02 -7.42 -7.15
CA HIS A 44 0.56 -6.49 -6.12
C HIS A 44 1.50 -5.30 -5.94
N GLU A 45 0.99 -4.18 -5.42
CA GLU A 45 1.71 -2.92 -5.29
C GLU A 45 2.94 -3.00 -4.39
N ASP A 46 2.87 -3.77 -3.33
CA ASP A 46 3.97 -4.05 -2.41
C ASP A 46 5.08 -4.94 -3.02
N HIS A 47 4.91 -5.38 -4.28
CA HIS A 47 5.91 -6.12 -5.07
C HIS A 47 6.33 -5.42 -6.36
N ILE A 48 5.46 -4.58 -6.97
CA ILE A 48 5.76 -3.89 -8.24
C ILE A 48 5.70 -2.36 -8.16
N GLY A 49 5.17 -1.81 -7.06
CA GLY A 49 4.76 -0.41 -7.00
C GLY A 49 5.89 0.60 -7.13
N SER A 50 7.12 0.23 -6.78
CA SER A 50 8.29 1.12 -6.89
C SER A 50 9.02 1.00 -8.24
N LEU A 51 8.60 0.11 -9.14
CA LEU A 51 9.24 -0.08 -10.45
C LEU A 51 9.38 1.21 -11.27
N PRO A 52 8.36 2.10 -11.37
CA PRO A 52 8.51 3.34 -12.14
C PRO A 52 9.65 4.22 -11.63
N TYR A 53 9.89 4.23 -10.32
CA TYR A 53 10.93 5.04 -9.69
C TYR A 53 12.33 4.45 -9.87
N LEU A 54 12.45 3.11 -9.82
CA LEU A 54 13.70 2.41 -10.10
C LEU A 54 14.07 2.56 -11.58
N LEU A 55 13.12 2.27 -12.50
CA LEU A 55 13.39 2.25 -13.95
C LEU A 55 13.70 3.64 -14.53
N LYS A 56 13.24 4.73 -13.91
CA LYS A 56 13.68 6.10 -14.23
C LYS A 56 15.18 6.30 -13.99
N LYS A 57 15.77 5.58 -13.03
CA LYS A 57 17.17 5.72 -12.64
C LYS A 57 18.07 4.64 -13.24
N PHE A 58 17.53 3.42 -13.39
CA PHE A 58 18.27 2.26 -13.85
C PHE A 58 17.31 1.26 -14.51
N ASN A 59 17.45 1.07 -15.82
CA ASN A 59 16.68 0.08 -16.54
C ASN A 59 17.32 -1.31 -16.35
N VAL A 60 16.53 -2.26 -15.85
CA VAL A 60 16.95 -3.64 -15.56
C VAL A 60 15.97 -4.61 -16.23
N PRO A 61 16.44 -5.73 -16.84
CA PRO A 61 15.56 -6.75 -17.38
C PRO A 61 14.67 -7.35 -16.30
N ILE A 62 13.36 -7.41 -16.55
CA ILE A 62 12.34 -7.88 -15.61
C ILE A 62 11.85 -9.26 -16.04
N TYR A 63 11.93 -10.23 -15.13
CA TYR A 63 11.51 -11.61 -15.32
C TYR A 63 10.28 -11.88 -14.45
N THR A 64 9.12 -12.13 -15.05
CA THR A 64 7.88 -12.39 -14.30
C THR A 64 6.83 -13.08 -15.17
N ALA A 65 5.70 -13.44 -14.58
CA ALA A 65 4.59 -14.07 -15.26
C ALA A 65 3.81 -13.08 -16.14
N ARG A 66 3.03 -13.62 -17.07
CA ARG A 66 2.35 -12.88 -18.13
C ARG A 66 1.36 -11.83 -17.60
N LEU A 67 0.53 -12.19 -16.61
CA LEU A 67 -0.41 -11.24 -16.00
C LEU A 67 0.33 -10.09 -15.31
N THR A 68 1.38 -10.42 -14.56
CA THR A 68 2.21 -9.43 -13.85
C THR A 68 2.87 -8.45 -14.84
N ILE A 69 3.33 -8.92 -16.01
CA ILE A 69 3.83 -8.03 -17.08
C ILE A 69 2.74 -7.04 -17.50
N GLY A 70 1.50 -7.50 -17.68
CA GLY A 70 0.37 -6.62 -18.03
C GLY A 70 0.14 -5.53 -17.00
N LEU A 71 0.11 -5.90 -15.71
CA LEU A 71 -0.07 -4.96 -14.61
C LEU A 71 1.08 -3.93 -14.52
N ILE A 72 2.32 -4.39 -14.68
CA ILE A 72 3.50 -3.50 -14.68
C ILE A 72 3.43 -2.54 -15.88
N LYS A 73 3.04 -3.01 -17.07
CA LYS A 73 2.90 -2.15 -18.25
C LYS A 73 1.88 -1.04 -18.03
N ASN A 74 0.68 -1.36 -17.51
CA ASN A 74 -0.33 -0.36 -17.17
C ASN A 74 0.23 0.71 -16.23
N LYS A 75 0.96 0.30 -15.19
CA LYS A 75 1.61 1.21 -14.25
C LYS A 75 2.70 2.06 -14.92
N LEU A 76 3.53 1.47 -15.77
CA LEU A 76 4.60 2.19 -16.46
C LEU A 76 4.08 3.16 -17.52
N GLU A 77 2.91 2.91 -18.13
CA GLU A 77 2.24 3.83 -19.04
C GLU A 77 1.89 5.15 -18.36
N GLU A 78 1.41 5.13 -17.13
CA GLU A 78 1.14 6.34 -16.33
C GLU A 78 2.39 7.20 -16.11
N HIS A 79 3.58 6.58 -16.16
CA HIS A 79 4.87 7.24 -16.01
C HIS A 79 5.64 7.46 -17.32
N GLY A 80 5.07 7.08 -18.48
CA GLY A 80 5.71 7.21 -19.80
C GLY A 80 6.91 6.27 -20.00
N LEU A 81 6.99 5.15 -19.28
CA LEU A 81 8.13 4.23 -19.26
C LEU A 81 7.85 2.87 -19.91
N ALA A 82 6.61 2.60 -20.33
CA ALA A 82 6.22 1.27 -20.83
C ALA A 82 7.06 0.79 -22.03
N SER A 83 7.45 1.70 -22.93
CA SER A 83 8.23 1.37 -24.12
C SER A 83 9.73 1.13 -23.86
N SER A 84 10.26 1.57 -22.72
CA SER A 84 11.68 1.44 -22.37
C SER A 84 11.99 0.22 -21.51
N ALA A 85 10.99 -0.38 -20.86
CA ALA A 85 11.16 -1.52 -19.97
C ALA A 85 11.37 -2.82 -20.77
N GLU A 86 12.34 -3.62 -20.35
CA GLU A 86 12.64 -4.92 -20.93
C GLU A 86 11.98 -6.03 -20.12
N PHE A 87 11.05 -6.78 -20.75
CA PHE A 87 10.30 -7.85 -20.10
C PHE A 87 10.65 -9.22 -20.66
N HIS A 88 10.82 -10.18 -19.77
CA HIS A 88 10.97 -11.60 -20.06
C HIS A 88 9.85 -12.38 -19.36
N GLU A 89 8.89 -12.88 -20.14
CA GLU A 89 7.86 -13.77 -19.62
C GLU A 89 8.51 -15.07 -19.18
N ILE A 90 8.27 -15.46 -17.93
CA ILE A 90 8.71 -16.74 -17.36
C ILE A 90 7.49 -17.56 -16.90
N ARG A 91 7.65 -18.89 -16.90
CA ARG A 91 6.59 -19.83 -16.53
C ARG A 91 7.09 -20.80 -15.48
N PRO A 92 6.22 -21.36 -14.67
CA PRO A 92 6.59 -22.40 -13.71
C PRO A 92 7.44 -23.50 -14.36
N ARG A 93 8.48 -23.92 -13.65
CA ARG A 93 9.50 -24.92 -14.07
C ARG A 93 10.42 -24.49 -15.22
N GLN A 94 10.28 -23.29 -15.75
CA GLN A 94 11.19 -22.73 -16.76
C GLN A 94 12.43 -22.14 -16.10
N LYS A 95 13.56 -22.82 -16.19
CA LYS A 95 14.82 -22.32 -15.60
C LYS A 95 15.40 -21.16 -16.38
N VAL A 96 15.67 -20.06 -15.71
CA VAL A 96 16.36 -18.87 -16.24
C VAL A 96 17.78 -18.84 -15.66
N ARG A 97 18.78 -18.73 -16.54
CA ARG A 97 20.18 -18.71 -16.13
C ARG A 97 20.78 -17.31 -16.33
N LEU A 98 21.21 -16.68 -15.22
CA LEU A 98 21.81 -15.33 -15.20
C LEU A 98 23.15 -15.36 -14.45
N GLY A 99 24.24 -15.46 -15.19
CA GLY A 99 25.58 -15.61 -14.62
C GLY A 99 25.72 -16.89 -13.80
N CYS A 100 26.01 -16.76 -12.50
CA CYS A 100 26.12 -17.90 -11.58
C CYS A 100 24.78 -18.34 -10.98
N PHE A 101 23.68 -17.65 -11.29
CA PHE A 101 22.37 -17.99 -10.78
C PHE A 101 21.58 -18.79 -11.81
N THR A 102 20.81 -19.77 -11.33
CA THR A 102 19.75 -20.43 -12.07
C THR A 102 18.46 -20.29 -11.26
N VAL A 103 17.49 -19.57 -11.80
CA VAL A 103 16.20 -19.31 -11.13
C VAL A 103 15.13 -20.17 -11.77
N GLU A 104 14.45 -20.98 -10.98
CA GLU A 104 13.28 -21.76 -11.39
C GLU A 104 12.03 -21.19 -10.73
N PRO A 105 11.06 -20.65 -11.51
CA PRO A 105 9.77 -20.24 -10.99
C PRO A 105 8.94 -21.45 -10.59
N ILE A 106 8.27 -21.35 -9.44
CA ILE A 106 7.38 -22.38 -8.90
C ILE A 106 6.00 -21.73 -8.74
N HIS A 107 4.96 -22.38 -9.28
CA HIS A 107 3.59 -21.88 -9.11
C HIS A 107 3.16 -21.93 -7.64
N VAL A 108 2.57 -20.83 -7.15
CA VAL A 108 1.93 -20.75 -5.83
C VAL A 108 0.56 -20.09 -5.94
N ASN A 109 -0.40 -20.53 -5.13
CA ASN A 109 -1.67 -19.84 -5.01
C ASN A 109 -1.50 -18.55 -4.21
N HIS A 110 -2.19 -17.53 -4.65
CA HIS A 110 -2.34 -16.26 -3.94
C HIS A 110 -3.71 -15.64 -4.27
N SER A 111 -3.95 -14.36 -3.93
CA SER A 111 -5.19 -13.65 -4.29
C SER A 111 -5.19 -13.10 -5.72
N ILE A 112 -4.11 -13.29 -6.47
CA ILE A 112 -3.93 -12.88 -7.86
C ILE A 112 -3.38 -14.05 -8.68
N PRO A 113 -3.81 -14.23 -9.95
CA PRO A 113 -3.27 -15.29 -10.81
C PRO A 113 -1.77 -15.14 -11.08
N ASP A 114 -1.16 -16.25 -11.49
CA ASP A 114 0.24 -16.31 -11.91
C ASP A 114 1.27 -15.95 -10.83
N SER A 115 0.94 -16.09 -9.56
CA SER A 115 1.90 -15.88 -8.47
C SER A 115 2.99 -16.94 -8.47
N LEU A 116 4.23 -16.52 -8.23
CA LEU A 116 5.43 -17.34 -8.32
C LEU A 116 6.24 -17.29 -7.02
N ALA A 117 6.68 -18.46 -6.59
CA ALA A 117 7.86 -18.63 -5.75
C ALA A 117 9.09 -18.85 -6.64
N PHE A 118 10.28 -18.66 -6.10
CA PHE A 118 11.54 -18.84 -6.82
C PHE A 118 12.48 -19.79 -6.08
N ALA A 119 12.96 -20.81 -6.80
CA ALA A 119 14.13 -21.57 -6.39
C ALA A 119 15.37 -20.97 -7.09
N ILE A 120 16.28 -20.43 -6.31
CA ILE A 120 17.46 -19.69 -6.77
C ILE A 120 18.69 -20.52 -6.46
N ASP A 121 19.16 -21.28 -7.46
CA ASP A 121 20.38 -22.04 -7.37
C ASP A 121 21.60 -21.13 -7.60
N CYS A 122 22.59 -21.22 -6.74
CA CYS A 122 23.87 -20.53 -6.85
C CYS A 122 25.02 -21.42 -6.31
N PRO A 123 26.29 -21.04 -6.46
CA PRO A 123 27.43 -21.86 -5.97
C PRO A 123 27.41 -22.17 -4.46
N ALA A 124 26.78 -21.31 -3.65
CA ALA A 124 26.66 -21.52 -2.20
C ALA A 124 25.58 -22.56 -1.84
N GLY A 125 24.56 -22.69 -2.65
CA GLY A 125 23.41 -23.58 -2.45
C GLY A 125 22.14 -23.02 -3.06
N THR A 126 21.01 -23.64 -2.76
CA THR A 126 19.68 -23.23 -3.22
C THR A 126 19.00 -22.36 -2.17
N VAL A 127 18.50 -21.19 -2.59
CA VAL A 127 17.62 -20.33 -1.80
C VAL A 127 16.21 -20.47 -2.36
N LEU A 128 15.23 -20.77 -1.50
CA LEU A 128 13.81 -20.71 -1.83
C LEU A 128 13.22 -19.42 -1.31
N HIS A 129 12.56 -18.66 -2.19
CA HIS A 129 11.77 -17.49 -1.85
C HIS A 129 10.31 -17.78 -2.21
N THR A 130 9.41 -17.78 -1.24
CA THR A 130 8.02 -18.20 -1.49
C THR A 130 7.22 -17.19 -2.30
N GLY A 131 7.64 -15.91 -2.34
CA GLY A 131 6.69 -14.84 -2.65
C GLY A 131 5.54 -14.90 -1.63
N ASP A 132 4.43 -14.26 -1.97
CA ASP A 132 3.20 -14.38 -1.21
C ASP A 132 2.47 -15.64 -1.63
N PHE A 133 2.06 -16.46 -0.67
CA PHE A 133 1.48 -17.76 -0.98
C PHE A 133 0.41 -18.18 0.02
N LYS A 134 -0.48 -19.03 -0.46
CA LYS A 134 -1.33 -19.93 0.32
C LYS A 134 -1.33 -21.32 -0.31
N ILE A 135 -2.02 -22.26 0.31
CA ILE A 135 -2.24 -23.59 -0.26
C ILE A 135 -3.75 -23.78 -0.43
N ASP A 136 -4.23 -23.59 -1.64
CA ASP A 136 -5.64 -23.78 -1.97
C ASP A 136 -5.79 -25.09 -2.77
N TYR A 137 -6.38 -26.11 -2.14
CA TYR A 137 -6.59 -27.41 -2.79
C TYR A 137 -7.78 -27.44 -3.76
N THR A 138 -8.62 -26.41 -3.70
CA THR A 138 -9.79 -26.25 -4.57
C THR A 138 -9.79 -24.84 -5.18
N PRO A 139 -8.72 -24.49 -5.94
CA PRO A 139 -8.63 -23.17 -6.54
C PRO A 139 -9.76 -22.95 -7.54
N LEU A 140 -9.99 -21.71 -7.91
CA LEU A 140 -10.98 -21.37 -8.92
C LEU A 140 -10.60 -21.95 -10.28
N SER A 141 -11.61 -22.11 -11.13
CA SER A 141 -11.43 -22.65 -12.49
C SER A 141 -10.33 -21.91 -13.26
N GLY A 142 -9.37 -22.68 -13.76
CA GLY A 142 -8.23 -22.16 -14.54
C GLY A 142 -6.94 -21.95 -13.74
N ASP A 143 -6.98 -22.03 -12.41
CA ASP A 143 -5.78 -21.99 -11.58
C ASP A 143 -5.32 -23.37 -11.15
N ALA A 144 -4.02 -23.53 -10.91
CA ALA A 144 -3.42 -24.77 -10.39
C ALA A 144 -3.24 -24.68 -8.87
N VAL A 145 -3.14 -25.81 -8.21
CA VAL A 145 -2.73 -25.87 -6.79
C VAL A 145 -1.25 -25.51 -6.69
N THR A 146 -0.83 -24.88 -5.58
CA THR A 146 0.58 -24.65 -5.26
C THR A 146 1.42 -25.89 -5.52
N ASP A 147 2.52 -25.75 -6.30
CA ASP A 147 3.37 -26.88 -6.71
C ASP A 147 4.23 -27.38 -5.55
N LEU A 148 3.58 -28.03 -4.58
CA LEU A 148 4.22 -28.64 -3.42
C LEU A 148 5.23 -29.73 -3.82
N SER A 149 5.02 -30.38 -4.98
CA SER A 149 5.92 -31.43 -5.45
C SER A 149 7.30 -30.90 -5.83
N THR A 150 7.37 -29.75 -6.51
CA THR A 150 8.63 -29.09 -6.84
C THR A 150 9.33 -28.57 -5.57
N ILE A 151 8.58 -28.01 -4.60
CA ILE A 151 9.14 -27.59 -3.32
C ILE A 151 9.75 -28.78 -2.57
N ALA A 152 9.05 -29.89 -2.48
CA ALA A 152 9.54 -31.12 -1.85
C ALA A 152 10.76 -31.72 -2.59
N GLU A 153 10.84 -31.60 -3.92
CA GLU A 153 12.01 -32.00 -4.68
C GLU A 153 13.23 -31.16 -4.32
N TYR A 154 13.10 -29.84 -4.21
CA TYR A 154 14.18 -28.99 -3.72
C TYR A 154 14.57 -29.31 -2.29
N GLY A 155 13.60 -29.58 -1.40
CA GLY A 155 13.87 -30.03 -0.03
C GLY A 155 14.74 -31.29 0.03
N ARG A 156 14.46 -32.30 -0.83
CA ARG A 156 15.28 -33.53 -0.93
C ARG A 156 16.68 -33.27 -1.51
N ARG A 157 16.82 -32.27 -2.40
CA ARG A 157 18.12 -31.87 -2.96
C ARG A 157 18.97 -31.09 -1.96
N GLY A 158 18.35 -30.51 -0.95
CA GLY A 158 18.95 -29.65 0.08
C GLY A 158 18.78 -28.16 -0.23
N VAL A 159 18.01 -27.49 0.61
CA VAL A 159 17.78 -26.04 0.58
C VAL A 159 18.70 -25.38 1.58
N LEU A 160 19.53 -24.45 1.11
CA LEU A 160 20.41 -23.65 1.98
C LEU A 160 19.57 -22.69 2.85
N ALA A 161 18.65 -21.94 2.23
CA ALA A 161 17.81 -20.99 2.96
C ALA A 161 16.40 -20.96 2.39
N LEU A 162 15.42 -20.80 3.27
CA LEU A 162 14.04 -20.48 2.95
C LEU A 162 13.70 -19.06 3.42
N LEU A 163 13.23 -18.22 2.49
CA LEU A 163 12.61 -16.93 2.76
C LEU A 163 11.13 -17.09 2.53
N ALA A 164 10.29 -17.00 3.59
CA ALA A 164 8.87 -17.29 3.47
C ALA A 164 7.97 -16.19 4.06
N ASP A 165 6.83 -15.97 3.37
CA ASP A 165 5.76 -15.05 3.75
C ASP A 165 5.25 -15.32 5.17
N SER A 166 5.16 -14.26 5.96
CA SER A 166 4.78 -14.31 7.38
C SER A 166 3.45 -13.60 7.69
N THR A 167 2.77 -13.04 6.71
CA THR A 167 1.60 -12.14 6.89
C THR A 167 0.52 -12.73 7.80
N ASN A 168 0.22 -14.03 7.69
CA ASN A 168 -0.77 -14.71 8.54
C ASN A 168 -0.16 -15.62 9.62
N ALA A 169 1.09 -15.42 10.02
CA ALA A 169 1.77 -16.28 11.00
C ALA A 169 1.10 -16.31 12.40
N GLU A 170 0.27 -15.30 12.72
CA GLU A 170 -0.50 -15.26 13.97
C GLU A 170 -1.81 -16.07 13.88
N ARG A 171 -2.24 -16.50 12.67
CA ARG A 171 -3.52 -17.21 12.45
C ARG A 171 -3.32 -18.71 12.48
N PRO A 172 -4.00 -19.43 13.41
CA PRO A 172 -3.94 -20.90 13.44
C PRO A 172 -4.69 -21.51 12.25
N GLY A 173 -4.38 -22.77 11.95
CA GLY A 173 -5.07 -23.56 10.93
C GLY A 173 -4.62 -23.24 9.50
N PHE A 174 -5.52 -23.43 8.56
CA PHE A 174 -5.35 -23.22 7.13
C PHE A 174 -6.13 -21.99 6.65
N THR A 175 -5.66 -21.38 5.60
CA THR A 175 -6.41 -20.33 4.89
C THR A 175 -7.60 -20.96 4.16
N ALA A 176 -8.76 -20.33 4.23
CA ALA A 176 -9.95 -20.82 3.53
C ALA A 176 -9.75 -20.75 2.00
N THR A 177 -10.45 -21.64 1.28
CA THR A 177 -10.41 -21.68 -0.17
C THR A 177 -11.22 -20.54 -0.81
N GLU A 178 -10.84 -20.15 -2.03
CA GLU A 178 -11.63 -19.22 -2.85
C GLU A 178 -13.03 -19.74 -3.18
N GLN A 179 -13.22 -21.07 -3.17
CA GLN A 179 -14.53 -21.70 -3.37
C GLN A 179 -15.53 -21.28 -2.29
N THR A 180 -15.10 -21.15 -1.04
CA THR A 180 -15.97 -20.66 0.07
C THR A 180 -16.51 -19.27 -0.23
N VAL A 181 -15.68 -18.40 -0.81
CA VAL A 181 -16.12 -17.05 -1.18
C VAL A 181 -17.09 -17.10 -2.36
N ALA A 182 -16.85 -17.97 -3.34
CA ALA A 182 -17.76 -18.16 -4.47
C ALA A 182 -19.18 -18.51 -4.00
N GLU A 183 -19.29 -19.43 -3.03
CA GLU A 183 -20.57 -19.82 -2.41
C GLU A 183 -21.20 -18.68 -1.60
N GLY A 184 -20.40 -17.98 -0.81
CA GLY A 184 -20.85 -16.80 -0.05
C GLY A 184 -21.42 -15.70 -0.96
N VAL A 185 -20.68 -15.31 -1.99
CA VAL A 185 -21.13 -14.29 -2.96
C VAL A 185 -22.37 -14.76 -3.74
N ARG A 186 -22.44 -16.03 -4.13
CA ARG A 186 -23.62 -16.62 -4.79
C ARG A 186 -24.87 -16.49 -3.91
N SER A 187 -24.77 -16.77 -2.61
CA SER A 187 -25.89 -16.64 -1.68
C SER A 187 -26.38 -15.20 -1.58
N LEU A 188 -25.46 -14.22 -1.63
CA LEU A 188 -25.78 -12.80 -1.63
C LEU A 188 -26.46 -12.35 -2.94
N PHE A 189 -26.04 -12.88 -4.08
CA PHE A 189 -26.71 -12.63 -5.37
C PHE A 189 -28.16 -13.13 -5.36
N ALA A 190 -28.41 -14.32 -4.78
CA ALA A 190 -29.76 -14.86 -4.60
C ALA A 190 -30.62 -13.96 -3.70
N ARG A 191 -30.05 -13.44 -2.61
CA ARG A 191 -30.72 -12.50 -1.68
C ARG A 191 -31.05 -11.17 -2.34
N ALA A 192 -30.15 -10.67 -3.18
CA ALA A 192 -30.26 -9.37 -3.86
C ALA A 192 -31.05 -9.42 -5.19
N LYS A 193 -31.92 -10.44 -5.38
CA LYS A 193 -32.60 -10.74 -6.66
C LYS A 193 -33.27 -9.54 -7.33
N ASN A 194 -33.87 -8.66 -6.55
CA ASN A 194 -34.67 -7.51 -7.05
C ASN A 194 -33.95 -6.16 -6.83
N ARG A 195 -32.64 -6.15 -6.66
CA ARG A 195 -31.86 -4.95 -6.36
C ARG A 195 -30.66 -4.83 -7.31
N ARG A 196 -30.15 -3.61 -7.48
CA ARG A 196 -28.84 -3.40 -8.10
C ARG A 196 -27.77 -3.90 -7.13
N ILE A 197 -26.83 -4.70 -7.65
CA ILE A 197 -25.69 -5.21 -6.87
C ILE A 197 -24.48 -4.33 -7.16
N ILE A 198 -23.82 -3.86 -6.12
CA ILE A 198 -22.55 -3.13 -6.22
C ILE A 198 -21.51 -3.94 -5.43
N VAL A 199 -20.45 -4.37 -6.08
CA VAL A 199 -19.37 -5.14 -5.44
C VAL A 199 -18.09 -4.32 -5.46
N ALA A 200 -17.59 -3.99 -4.28
CA ALA A 200 -16.29 -3.35 -4.12
C ALA A 200 -15.21 -4.40 -3.81
N THR A 201 -14.15 -4.41 -4.61
CA THR A 201 -13.03 -5.34 -4.46
C THR A 201 -11.73 -4.70 -4.91
N PHE A 202 -10.60 -5.38 -4.69
CA PHE A 202 -9.30 -4.97 -5.23
C PHE A 202 -9.29 -5.12 -6.76
N ALA A 203 -8.73 -4.12 -7.45
CA ALA A 203 -8.64 -4.12 -8.91
C ALA A 203 -7.66 -5.20 -9.44
N SER A 204 -6.76 -5.68 -8.61
CA SER A 204 -5.82 -6.76 -8.91
C SER A 204 -6.43 -8.16 -8.71
N ASN A 205 -7.55 -8.28 -8.00
CA ASN A 205 -8.17 -9.59 -7.73
C ASN A 205 -9.02 -10.05 -8.94
N ILE A 206 -8.33 -10.49 -10.00
CA ILE A 206 -8.95 -10.92 -11.26
C ILE A 206 -9.88 -12.12 -11.04
N TYR A 207 -9.54 -13.03 -10.11
CA TYR A 207 -10.41 -14.14 -9.75
C TYR A 207 -11.77 -13.69 -9.24
N ARG A 208 -11.80 -12.68 -8.36
CA ARG A 208 -13.04 -12.14 -7.81
C ARG A 208 -13.87 -11.44 -8.88
N ILE A 209 -13.22 -10.71 -9.79
CA ILE A 209 -13.89 -10.06 -10.92
C ILE A 209 -14.54 -11.14 -11.79
N GLN A 210 -13.84 -12.23 -12.11
CA GLN A 210 -14.41 -13.35 -12.89
C GLN A 210 -15.60 -13.98 -12.18
N GLN A 211 -15.50 -14.28 -10.89
CA GLN A 211 -16.62 -14.82 -10.11
C GLN A 211 -17.87 -13.96 -10.18
N ILE A 212 -17.71 -12.64 -10.06
CA ILE A 212 -18.83 -11.69 -10.13
C ILE A 212 -19.44 -11.68 -11.53
N ILE A 213 -18.61 -11.72 -12.57
CA ILE A 213 -19.08 -11.79 -13.98
C ILE A 213 -19.85 -13.08 -14.22
N ASP A 214 -19.34 -14.21 -13.77
CA ASP A 214 -19.99 -15.52 -13.94
C ASP A 214 -21.36 -15.54 -13.25
N LEU A 215 -21.44 -15.03 -12.03
CA LEU A 215 -22.72 -14.89 -11.32
C LEU A 215 -23.66 -13.90 -12.03
N ALA A 216 -23.15 -12.79 -12.56
CA ALA A 216 -23.98 -11.85 -13.31
C ALA A 216 -24.59 -12.52 -14.55
N ILE A 217 -23.81 -13.35 -15.26
CA ILE A 217 -24.29 -14.13 -16.41
C ILE A 217 -25.39 -15.11 -15.96
N GLU A 218 -25.14 -15.87 -14.89
CA GLU A 218 -26.11 -16.84 -14.35
C GLU A 218 -27.43 -16.18 -13.97
N TYR A 219 -27.39 -14.96 -13.38
CA TYR A 219 -28.59 -14.22 -13.00
C TYR A 219 -29.15 -13.31 -14.11
N GLY A 220 -28.59 -13.37 -15.32
CA GLY A 220 -29.04 -12.59 -16.49
C GLY A 220 -28.90 -11.09 -16.27
N ARG A 221 -27.79 -10.64 -15.68
CA ARG A 221 -27.48 -9.24 -15.38
C ARG A 221 -26.39 -8.70 -16.29
N LYS A 222 -26.38 -7.40 -16.48
CA LYS A 222 -25.29 -6.64 -17.10
C LYS A 222 -24.25 -6.26 -16.04
N VAL A 223 -23.00 -6.17 -16.44
CA VAL A 223 -21.89 -5.79 -15.57
C VAL A 223 -21.28 -4.49 -16.06
N ALA A 224 -21.21 -3.50 -15.20
CA ALA A 224 -20.41 -2.30 -15.42
C ALA A 224 -19.18 -2.32 -14.49
N VAL A 225 -18.06 -1.83 -14.98
CA VAL A 225 -16.81 -1.72 -14.22
C VAL A 225 -16.52 -0.24 -13.97
N ASN A 226 -16.16 0.12 -12.74
CA ASN A 226 -15.95 1.50 -12.34
C ASN A 226 -14.71 1.69 -11.46
N GLY A 227 -13.97 2.76 -11.75
CA GLY A 227 -12.67 3.06 -11.17
C GLY A 227 -11.55 2.83 -12.18
N ARG A 228 -10.61 3.79 -12.26
CA ARG A 228 -9.57 3.80 -13.31
C ARG A 228 -8.78 2.47 -13.36
N SER A 229 -8.20 2.07 -12.24
CA SER A 229 -7.43 0.83 -12.15
C SER A 229 -8.29 -0.43 -12.39
N MET A 230 -9.57 -0.42 -11.95
CA MET A 230 -10.48 -1.53 -12.18
C MET A 230 -10.78 -1.72 -13.67
N VAL A 231 -11.04 -0.64 -14.41
CA VAL A 231 -11.27 -0.67 -15.86
C VAL A 231 -10.02 -1.17 -16.58
N SER A 232 -8.87 -0.52 -16.35
CA SER A 232 -7.61 -0.86 -17.02
C SER A 232 -7.19 -2.32 -16.76
N ASN A 233 -7.27 -2.79 -15.51
CA ASN A 233 -6.91 -4.18 -15.18
C ASN A 233 -7.92 -5.19 -15.75
N THR A 234 -9.20 -4.85 -15.80
CA THR A 234 -10.22 -5.73 -16.40
C THR A 234 -10.01 -5.88 -17.91
N GLU A 235 -9.75 -4.78 -18.61
CA GLU A 235 -9.45 -4.79 -20.05
C GLU A 235 -8.18 -5.60 -20.35
N MET A 236 -7.10 -5.30 -19.66
CA MET A 236 -5.83 -6.01 -19.79
C MET A 236 -5.99 -7.51 -19.49
N ALA A 237 -6.69 -7.89 -18.43
CA ALA A 237 -6.92 -9.29 -18.08
C ALA A 237 -7.76 -10.04 -19.14
N ARG A 238 -8.73 -9.35 -19.78
CA ARG A 238 -9.48 -9.90 -20.93
C ARG A 238 -8.57 -10.11 -22.14
N GLU A 239 -7.77 -9.12 -22.52
CA GLU A 239 -6.84 -9.22 -23.65
C GLU A 239 -5.84 -10.34 -23.46
N LEU A 240 -5.35 -10.55 -22.25
CA LEU A 240 -4.42 -11.62 -21.91
C LEU A 240 -5.09 -12.99 -21.72
N GLY A 241 -6.42 -13.06 -21.70
CA GLY A 241 -7.19 -14.30 -21.55
C GLY A 241 -7.32 -14.82 -20.12
N TYR A 242 -7.09 -13.99 -19.11
CA TYR A 242 -7.35 -14.32 -17.69
C TYR A 242 -8.78 -14.03 -17.25
N LEU A 243 -9.49 -13.19 -18.00
CA LEU A 243 -10.87 -12.84 -17.72
C LEU A 243 -11.74 -13.08 -18.95
N HIS A 244 -12.83 -13.82 -18.75
CA HIS A 244 -13.77 -14.19 -19.80
C HIS A 244 -15.12 -13.55 -19.54
N ALA A 245 -15.56 -12.69 -20.45
CA ALA A 245 -16.88 -12.07 -20.41
C ALA A 245 -17.43 -11.96 -21.85
N PRO A 246 -18.65 -12.46 -22.12
CA PRO A 246 -19.31 -12.20 -23.40
C PRO A 246 -19.53 -10.71 -23.63
N ASP A 247 -19.36 -10.24 -24.86
CA ASP A 247 -19.44 -8.80 -25.20
C ASP A 247 -20.79 -8.16 -24.81
N ASN A 248 -21.86 -8.95 -24.80
CA ASN A 248 -23.19 -8.47 -24.42
C ASN A 248 -23.41 -8.39 -22.89
N VAL A 249 -22.47 -8.82 -22.06
CA VAL A 249 -22.55 -8.78 -20.58
C VAL A 249 -21.97 -7.49 -20.04
N LEU A 250 -20.80 -7.10 -20.54
CA LEU A 250 -20.13 -5.85 -20.13
C LEU A 250 -20.79 -4.65 -20.79
N ILE A 251 -21.07 -3.63 -20.00
CA ILE A 251 -21.63 -2.36 -20.45
C ILE A 251 -20.81 -1.20 -19.91
N ASP A 252 -20.86 -0.06 -20.58
CA ASP A 252 -20.27 1.17 -20.08
C ASP A 252 -20.98 1.63 -18.80
N ILE A 253 -20.24 2.21 -17.87
CA ILE A 253 -20.78 2.78 -16.63
C ILE A 253 -21.86 3.85 -16.91
N GLU A 254 -21.76 4.58 -18.01
CA GLU A 254 -22.71 5.60 -18.40
C GLU A 254 -24.06 5.01 -18.90
N GLU A 255 -24.07 3.73 -19.24
CA GLU A 255 -25.26 3.02 -19.71
C GLU A 255 -26.08 2.34 -18.60
N ILE A 256 -25.55 2.27 -17.36
CA ILE A 256 -26.22 1.53 -16.26
C ILE A 256 -27.67 1.97 -16.02
N ASN A 257 -27.96 3.27 -16.22
CA ASN A 257 -29.29 3.85 -16.01
C ASN A 257 -30.29 3.51 -17.14
N LYS A 258 -29.82 2.86 -18.22
CA LYS A 258 -30.70 2.33 -19.30
C LYS A 258 -31.31 0.98 -18.92
N TYR A 259 -30.83 0.34 -17.88
CA TYR A 259 -31.26 -0.97 -17.41
C TYR A 259 -31.99 -0.87 -16.07
N PRO A 260 -32.98 -1.74 -15.82
CA PRO A 260 -33.62 -1.83 -14.50
C PRO A 260 -32.55 -2.17 -13.44
N PRO A 261 -32.62 -1.62 -12.20
CA PRO A 261 -31.63 -1.84 -11.16
C PRO A 261 -31.31 -3.33 -10.92
N GLU A 262 -32.32 -4.18 -10.90
CA GLU A 262 -32.17 -5.64 -10.71
C GLU A 262 -31.46 -6.36 -11.86
N LYS A 263 -31.20 -5.67 -12.95
CA LYS A 263 -30.44 -6.21 -14.11
C LYS A 263 -29.01 -5.70 -14.16
N VAL A 264 -28.55 -4.97 -13.14
CA VAL A 264 -27.22 -4.37 -13.12
C VAL A 264 -26.39 -4.93 -11.96
N VAL A 265 -25.14 -5.25 -12.26
CA VAL A 265 -24.06 -5.46 -11.31
C VAL A 265 -22.98 -4.42 -11.59
N LEU A 266 -22.52 -3.72 -10.57
CA LEU A 266 -21.43 -2.77 -10.66
C LEU A 266 -20.22 -3.31 -9.89
N ILE A 267 -19.08 -3.46 -10.55
CA ILE A 267 -17.80 -3.79 -9.92
C ILE A 267 -17.03 -2.49 -9.76
N THR A 268 -16.56 -2.19 -8.54
CA THR A 268 -15.97 -0.88 -8.24
C THR A 268 -14.75 -0.96 -7.33
N THR A 269 -13.88 0.05 -7.42
CA THR A 269 -12.79 0.30 -6.46
C THR A 269 -13.31 0.97 -5.19
N GLY A 270 -12.46 1.05 -4.16
CA GLY A 270 -12.76 1.75 -2.92
C GLY A 270 -13.09 0.84 -1.75
N SER A 271 -12.72 -0.44 -1.84
CA SER A 271 -12.89 -1.41 -0.75
C SER A 271 -12.07 -1.07 0.51
N GLN A 272 -11.06 -0.20 0.38
CA GLN A 272 -10.20 0.27 1.48
C GLN A 272 -10.58 1.67 1.99
N GLY A 273 -11.64 2.26 1.46
CA GLY A 273 -12.12 3.58 1.89
C GLY A 273 -11.29 4.76 1.39
N GLU A 274 -10.49 4.58 0.36
CA GLU A 274 -9.67 5.63 -0.24
C GLU A 274 -10.55 6.84 -0.61
N PRO A 275 -10.19 8.07 -0.21
CA PRO A 275 -11.10 9.22 -0.30
C PRO A 275 -11.61 9.55 -1.70
N LEU A 276 -10.78 9.32 -2.72
CA LEU A 276 -11.10 9.61 -4.13
C LEU A 276 -11.59 8.40 -4.90
N SER A 277 -11.74 7.26 -4.25
CA SER A 277 -12.24 6.04 -4.89
C SER A 277 -13.71 6.16 -5.31
N ALA A 278 -14.11 5.29 -6.23
CA ALA A 278 -15.47 5.31 -6.74
C ALA A 278 -16.51 5.04 -5.63
N LEU A 279 -16.28 4.03 -4.75
CA LEU A 279 -17.19 3.72 -3.65
C LEU A 279 -17.28 4.85 -2.62
N SER A 280 -16.16 5.50 -2.28
CA SER A 280 -16.14 6.64 -1.35
C SER A 280 -16.95 7.82 -1.89
N ARG A 281 -16.82 8.10 -3.19
CA ARG A 281 -17.66 9.14 -3.84
C ARG A 281 -19.13 8.77 -3.87
N MET A 282 -19.47 7.48 -4.04
CA MET A 282 -20.85 7.00 -3.95
C MET A 282 -21.39 7.20 -2.52
N ALA A 283 -20.64 6.84 -1.48
CA ALA A 283 -21.00 7.03 -0.09
C ALA A 283 -21.23 8.50 0.31
N GLN A 284 -20.52 9.43 -0.36
CA GLN A 284 -20.68 10.88 -0.18
C GLN A 284 -21.72 11.51 -1.10
N ALA A 285 -22.48 10.72 -1.88
CA ALA A 285 -23.43 11.17 -2.90
C ALA A 285 -22.81 12.11 -3.97
N SER A 286 -21.49 12.05 -4.14
CA SER A 286 -20.72 12.89 -5.08
C SER A 286 -20.30 12.18 -6.36
N HIS A 287 -20.69 10.89 -6.53
CA HIS A 287 -20.39 10.15 -7.75
C HIS A 287 -21.23 10.67 -8.93
N ARG A 288 -20.57 10.90 -10.08
CA ARG A 288 -21.20 11.55 -11.25
C ARG A 288 -22.38 10.75 -11.83
N THR A 289 -22.23 9.44 -11.98
CA THR A 289 -23.17 8.58 -12.71
C THR A 289 -24.03 7.74 -11.77
N VAL A 290 -23.45 7.21 -10.68
CA VAL A 290 -24.11 6.28 -9.77
C VAL A 290 -24.66 7.02 -8.55
N LYS A 291 -25.97 6.98 -8.38
CA LYS A 291 -26.65 7.43 -7.16
C LYS A 291 -27.04 6.19 -6.36
N VAL A 292 -26.55 6.10 -5.14
CA VAL A 292 -26.84 5.02 -4.21
C VAL A 292 -28.12 5.33 -3.43
N GLY A 293 -28.94 4.29 -3.19
CA GLY A 293 -30.18 4.42 -2.45
C GLY A 293 -30.75 3.07 -1.96
N PRO A 294 -32.02 3.04 -1.50
CA PRO A 294 -32.64 1.85 -0.89
C PRO A 294 -32.77 0.62 -1.81
N THR A 295 -32.64 0.81 -3.11
CA THR A 295 -32.69 -0.27 -4.10
C THR A 295 -31.34 -0.92 -4.36
N ASP A 296 -30.30 -0.50 -3.64
CA ASP A 296 -28.95 -1.01 -3.80
C ASP A 296 -28.59 -2.04 -2.74
N PHE A 297 -27.87 -3.06 -3.17
CA PHE A 297 -27.28 -4.08 -2.36
C PHE A 297 -25.76 -4.05 -2.59
N ILE A 298 -25.01 -3.67 -1.56
CA ILE A 298 -23.57 -3.40 -1.67
C ILE A 298 -22.78 -4.49 -0.95
N ILE A 299 -21.82 -5.07 -1.63
CA ILE A 299 -20.93 -6.11 -1.09
C ILE A 299 -19.51 -5.53 -1.06
N ILE A 300 -18.91 -5.39 0.10
CA ILE A 300 -17.50 -5.07 0.24
C ILE A 300 -16.74 -6.38 0.37
N SER A 301 -16.16 -6.83 -0.75
CA SER A 301 -15.44 -8.10 -0.88
C SER A 301 -13.94 -7.89 -0.64
N ALA A 302 -13.61 -7.30 0.50
CA ALA A 302 -12.26 -7.08 0.98
C ALA A 302 -12.29 -6.92 2.51
N ARG A 303 -11.16 -7.22 3.16
CA ARG A 303 -10.95 -6.83 4.56
C ARG A 303 -10.15 -5.53 4.59
N PRO A 304 -10.38 -4.65 5.56
CA PRO A 304 -9.54 -3.48 5.74
C PRO A 304 -8.07 -3.89 5.95
N ILE A 305 -7.18 -3.24 5.20
CA ILE A 305 -5.75 -3.29 5.50
C ILE A 305 -5.54 -2.58 6.85
N PRO A 306 -4.66 -3.07 7.73
CA PRO A 306 -4.37 -2.41 8.99
C PRO A 306 -4.11 -0.90 8.80
N GLY A 307 -4.84 -0.06 9.58
CA GLY A 307 -4.83 1.39 9.45
C GLY A 307 -6.01 1.98 8.66
N ASN A 308 -6.69 1.21 7.81
CA ASN A 308 -7.82 1.68 6.99
C ASN A 308 -9.20 1.46 7.63
N GLU A 309 -9.29 0.89 8.82
CA GLU A 309 -10.57 0.51 9.47
C GLU A 309 -11.51 1.72 9.63
N LYS A 310 -10.96 2.88 10.03
CA LYS A 310 -11.76 4.12 10.21
C LYS A 310 -12.31 4.65 8.89
N THR A 311 -11.52 4.60 7.84
CA THR A 311 -11.94 5.09 6.51
C THR A 311 -12.97 4.16 5.88
N VAL A 312 -12.80 2.85 5.99
CA VAL A 312 -13.78 1.85 5.54
C VAL A 312 -15.09 2.01 6.32
N THR A 313 -15.03 2.13 7.66
CA THR A 313 -16.22 2.36 8.50
C THR A 313 -16.97 3.62 8.09
N LYS A 314 -16.25 4.71 7.76
CA LYS A 314 -16.87 5.95 7.27
C LYS A 314 -17.64 5.75 5.96
N VAL A 315 -17.07 4.99 5.03
CA VAL A 315 -17.73 4.66 3.75
C VAL A 315 -18.96 3.80 4.00
N VAL A 316 -18.86 2.74 4.82
CA VAL A 316 -20.00 1.88 5.18
C VAL A 316 -21.14 2.71 5.78
N ASN A 317 -20.84 3.57 6.76
CA ASN A 317 -21.84 4.43 7.38
C ASN A 317 -22.51 5.38 6.38
N GLY A 318 -21.72 5.95 5.45
CA GLY A 318 -22.26 6.81 4.38
C GLY A 318 -23.23 6.06 3.47
N LEU A 319 -22.90 4.84 3.07
CA LEU A 319 -23.77 4.00 2.22
C LEU A 319 -25.05 3.58 2.95
N LEU A 320 -24.95 3.19 4.21
CA LEU A 320 -26.12 2.87 5.07
C LEU A 320 -27.03 4.07 5.27
N ALA A 321 -26.47 5.28 5.47
CA ALA A 321 -27.25 6.52 5.60
C ALA A 321 -28.02 6.89 4.32
N LEU A 322 -27.55 6.45 3.15
CA LEU A 322 -28.28 6.58 1.88
C LEU A 322 -29.40 5.53 1.72
N GLY A 323 -29.55 4.63 2.66
CA GLY A 323 -30.60 3.60 2.68
C GLY A 323 -30.21 2.29 2.00
N ALA A 324 -28.98 2.15 1.49
CA ALA A 324 -28.54 0.90 0.89
C ALA A 324 -28.35 -0.21 1.94
N GLU A 325 -28.55 -1.45 1.54
CA GLU A 325 -28.11 -2.60 2.33
C GLU A 325 -26.64 -2.89 2.03
N VAL A 326 -25.81 -2.94 3.07
CA VAL A 326 -24.36 -3.11 2.92
C VAL A 326 -23.89 -4.36 3.66
N ILE A 327 -23.21 -5.24 2.93
CA ILE A 327 -22.53 -6.43 3.45
C ILE A 327 -21.04 -6.13 3.52
N TYR A 328 -20.46 -6.26 4.70
CA TYR A 328 -19.04 -5.93 4.96
C TYR A 328 -18.44 -6.83 6.04
N GLU A 329 -17.12 -6.91 6.09
CA GLU A 329 -16.34 -7.68 7.06
C GLU A 329 -16.79 -9.16 7.18
N ASN A 330 -17.01 -9.62 8.42
CA ASN A 330 -17.32 -11.02 8.74
C ASN A 330 -18.82 -11.37 8.68
N MET A 331 -19.65 -10.52 8.06
CA MET A 331 -21.09 -10.82 7.93
C MET A 331 -21.36 -12.03 7.04
N TYR A 332 -20.53 -12.22 6.03
CA TYR A 332 -20.55 -13.35 5.08
C TYR A 332 -19.12 -13.66 4.60
N ASP A 333 -18.91 -14.86 4.08
CA ASP A 333 -17.64 -15.26 3.48
C ASP A 333 -17.46 -14.59 2.10
N THR A 334 -17.19 -13.29 2.11
CA THR A 334 -17.00 -12.48 0.90
C THR A 334 -15.54 -12.23 0.57
N HIS A 335 -14.63 -12.63 1.45
CA HIS A 335 -13.19 -12.47 1.27
C HIS A 335 -12.40 -13.54 2.01
N VAL A 336 -11.36 -14.04 1.38
CA VAL A 336 -10.32 -14.87 2.00
C VAL A 336 -8.96 -14.23 1.80
N SER A 337 -8.03 -14.52 2.72
CA SER A 337 -6.65 -14.05 2.60
C SER A 337 -5.93 -14.76 1.45
N GLY A 338 -4.98 -14.07 0.83
CA GLY A 338 -4.03 -14.66 -0.12
C GLY A 338 -2.82 -15.33 0.55
N HIS A 339 -2.66 -15.19 1.87
CA HIS A 339 -1.47 -15.59 2.60
C HIS A 339 -1.70 -16.81 3.48
N ALA A 340 -0.65 -17.62 3.63
CA ALA A 340 -0.61 -18.86 4.38
C ALA A 340 -0.79 -18.64 5.89
N CYS A 341 -1.71 -19.40 6.51
CA CYS A 341 -1.82 -19.55 7.95
C CYS A 341 -0.77 -20.53 8.50
N GLN A 342 -0.74 -20.75 9.81
CA GLN A 342 0.31 -21.51 10.50
C GLN A 342 0.53 -22.93 9.97
N GLU A 343 -0.54 -23.67 9.65
CA GLU A 343 -0.39 -25.05 9.19
C GLU A 343 0.18 -25.13 7.77
N GLU A 344 -0.13 -24.13 6.92
CA GLU A 344 0.46 -24.02 5.57
C GLU A 344 1.94 -23.61 5.65
N GLN A 345 2.30 -22.71 6.58
CA GLN A 345 3.68 -22.31 6.86
C GLN A 345 4.50 -23.51 7.38
N LYS A 346 3.93 -24.32 8.28
CA LYS A 346 4.56 -25.57 8.74
C LYS A 346 4.77 -26.55 7.60
N LEU A 347 3.79 -26.67 6.70
CA LEU A 347 3.90 -27.54 5.54
C LEU A 347 5.02 -27.07 4.60
N MET A 348 5.10 -25.76 4.32
CA MET A 348 6.16 -25.16 3.52
C MET A 348 7.55 -25.43 4.14
N LEU A 349 7.72 -25.16 5.43
CA LEU A 349 8.94 -25.44 6.18
C LEU A 349 9.33 -26.92 6.09
N THR A 350 8.36 -27.82 6.30
CA THR A 350 8.59 -29.28 6.30
C THR A 350 9.00 -29.79 4.93
N LEU A 351 8.37 -29.32 3.85
CA LEU A 351 8.67 -29.74 2.48
C LEU A 351 10.01 -29.17 2.00
N ALA A 352 10.28 -27.90 2.27
CA ALA A 352 11.54 -27.26 1.90
C ALA A 352 12.73 -27.75 2.73
N HIS A 353 12.51 -28.12 3.98
CA HIS A 353 13.51 -28.61 4.93
C HIS A 353 14.83 -27.82 4.88
N PRO A 354 14.79 -26.48 5.09
CA PRO A 354 15.95 -25.63 4.87
C PRO A 354 17.01 -25.76 5.98
N GLN A 355 18.28 -25.47 5.63
CA GLN A 355 19.33 -25.33 6.62
C GLN A 355 19.16 -24.05 7.45
N TYR A 356 18.78 -22.92 6.77
CA TYR A 356 18.49 -21.64 7.41
C TYR A 356 17.07 -21.19 7.06
N PHE A 357 16.42 -20.56 8.04
CA PHE A 357 15.10 -19.99 7.86
C PHE A 357 15.10 -18.50 8.16
N LEU A 358 14.63 -17.69 7.22
CA LEU A 358 14.43 -16.25 7.33
C LEU A 358 12.97 -15.93 7.04
N PRO A 359 12.14 -15.67 8.08
CA PRO A 359 10.79 -15.18 7.86
C PRO A 359 10.86 -13.79 7.22
N VAL A 360 10.08 -13.57 6.17
CA VAL A 360 9.99 -12.31 5.43
C VAL A 360 8.53 -11.89 5.27
N HIS A 361 8.28 -10.70 4.73
CA HIS A 361 6.95 -10.19 4.38
C HIS A 361 5.98 -10.19 5.56
N GLY A 362 6.07 -9.15 6.39
CA GLY A 362 5.21 -8.96 7.56
C GLY A 362 5.82 -7.99 8.57
N GLU A 363 5.00 -7.58 9.53
CA GLU A 363 5.46 -6.82 10.68
C GLU A 363 6.31 -7.72 11.62
N PHE A 364 7.13 -7.11 12.47
CA PHE A 364 8.01 -7.85 13.38
C PHE A 364 7.28 -8.91 14.23
N LYS A 365 6.04 -8.64 14.67
CA LYS A 365 5.22 -9.62 15.42
C LYS A 365 4.92 -10.88 14.61
N GLN A 366 4.65 -10.74 13.32
CA GLN A 366 4.37 -11.84 12.38
C GLN A 366 5.64 -12.63 12.08
N LEU A 367 6.76 -11.93 11.79
CA LEU A 367 8.07 -12.54 11.59
C LEU A 367 8.48 -13.36 12.83
N LYS A 368 8.27 -12.78 14.02
CA LYS A 368 8.55 -13.43 15.30
C LYS A 368 7.71 -14.70 15.49
N ARG A 369 6.41 -14.63 15.21
CA ARG A 369 5.52 -15.79 15.32
C ARG A 369 5.90 -16.90 14.32
N HIS A 370 6.28 -16.53 13.09
CA HIS A 370 6.74 -17.51 12.10
C HIS A 370 8.06 -18.18 12.51
N ALA A 371 9.01 -17.41 13.06
CA ALA A 371 10.25 -17.95 13.64
C ALA A 371 9.96 -18.92 14.79
N GLU A 372 9.04 -18.59 15.71
CA GLU A 372 8.61 -19.48 16.80
C GLU A 372 7.95 -20.77 16.26
N THR A 373 7.16 -20.66 15.19
CA THR A 373 6.58 -21.84 14.52
C THR A 373 7.69 -22.77 13.97
N ALA A 374 8.73 -22.20 13.36
CA ALA A 374 9.87 -22.98 12.88
C ALA A 374 10.68 -23.60 14.03
N GLU A 375 10.89 -22.89 15.16
CA GLU A 375 11.52 -23.45 16.36
C GLU A 375 10.73 -24.66 16.89
N HIS A 376 9.40 -24.57 16.96
CA HIS A 376 8.54 -25.66 17.46
C HIS A 376 8.54 -26.91 16.60
N LEU A 377 8.82 -26.80 15.30
CA LEU A 377 9.02 -27.96 14.42
C LEU A 377 10.28 -28.77 14.78
N GLY A 378 11.27 -28.15 15.39
CA GLY A 378 12.40 -28.82 16.07
C GLY A 378 13.52 -29.35 15.19
N TYR A 379 13.40 -29.30 13.85
CA TYR A 379 14.44 -29.79 12.94
C TYR A 379 15.37 -28.69 12.40
N ILE A 380 14.99 -27.42 12.50
CA ILE A 380 15.87 -26.29 12.20
C ILE A 380 16.49 -25.81 13.52
N PRO A 381 17.82 -25.85 13.69
CA PRO A 381 18.48 -25.35 14.89
C PRO A 381 18.13 -23.87 15.13
N LYS A 382 17.87 -23.49 16.37
CA LYS A 382 17.45 -22.13 16.73
C LYS A 382 18.39 -21.03 16.19
N GLN A 383 19.70 -21.25 16.21
CA GLN A 383 20.70 -20.34 15.65
C GLN A 383 20.64 -20.19 14.12
N ASN A 384 19.91 -21.06 13.44
CA ASN A 384 19.70 -21.05 11.99
C ASN A 384 18.37 -20.38 11.59
N ILE A 385 17.60 -19.90 12.57
CA ILE A 385 16.38 -19.12 12.37
C ILE A 385 16.70 -17.65 12.65
N TYR A 386 16.57 -16.79 11.65
CA TYR A 386 17.01 -15.40 11.79
C TYR A 386 15.94 -14.42 11.26
N ILE A 387 15.53 -13.51 12.13
CA ILE A 387 14.65 -12.38 11.75
C ILE A 387 15.55 -11.22 11.35
N ALA A 388 15.61 -10.96 10.04
CA ALA A 388 16.42 -9.89 9.48
C ALA A 388 15.72 -8.53 9.59
N GLU A 389 16.52 -7.49 9.82
CA GLU A 389 16.09 -6.11 9.66
C GLU A 389 16.37 -5.61 8.24
N ASN A 390 15.58 -4.64 7.78
CA ASN A 390 15.81 -4.02 6.48
C ASN A 390 17.22 -3.43 6.39
N GLY A 391 17.89 -3.69 5.28
CA GLY A 391 19.26 -3.25 5.03
C GLY A 391 20.36 -4.15 5.58
N GLN A 392 20.07 -5.17 6.36
CA GLN A 392 21.10 -6.09 6.82
C GLN A 392 21.68 -6.92 5.67
N ASN A 393 22.99 -6.94 5.57
CA ASN A 393 23.74 -7.80 4.65
C ASN A 393 24.02 -9.14 5.34
N ILE A 394 23.33 -10.19 4.90
CA ILE A 394 23.41 -11.53 5.49
C ILE A 394 24.19 -12.44 4.54
N ARG A 395 25.36 -12.90 4.99
CA ARG A 395 26.10 -13.94 4.30
C ARG A 395 25.62 -15.31 4.73
N LEU A 396 25.24 -16.12 3.76
CA LEU A 396 24.84 -17.52 3.95
C LEU A 396 25.83 -18.44 3.25
N SER A 397 26.25 -19.50 3.93
CA SER A 397 27.04 -20.58 3.39
C SER A 397 26.63 -21.91 4.05
N ARG A 398 27.15 -23.03 3.56
CA ARG A 398 26.92 -24.34 4.20
C ARG A 398 27.52 -24.41 5.60
N ASP A 399 28.55 -23.61 5.86
CA ASP A 399 29.34 -23.63 7.12
C ASP A 399 28.81 -22.65 8.16
N GLY A 400 27.97 -21.66 7.76
CA GLY A 400 27.46 -20.68 8.71
C GLY A 400 26.67 -19.54 8.06
N MET A 401 25.99 -18.79 8.92
CA MET A 401 25.30 -17.53 8.65
C MET A 401 25.96 -16.42 9.46
N ALA A 402 26.19 -15.26 8.83
CA ALA A 402 26.74 -14.08 9.49
C ALA A 402 26.12 -12.80 8.92
N VAL A 403 25.90 -11.81 9.79
CA VAL A 403 25.55 -10.44 9.38
C VAL A 403 26.87 -9.68 9.14
N GLU A 404 27.10 -9.24 7.90
CA GLU A 404 28.34 -8.58 7.46
C GLU A 404 28.23 -7.04 7.40
N GLY A 405 27.22 -6.48 8.02
CA GLY A 405 26.97 -5.04 8.03
C GLY A 405 25.59 -4.66 7.49
N THR A 406 25.43 -3.41 7.15
CA THR A 406 24.17 -2.84 6.65
C THR A 406 24.39 -2.04 5.37
N VAL A 407 23.35 -1.97 4.56
CA VAL A 407 23.28 -1.11 3.36
C VAL A 407 22.14 -0.09 3.54
N PRO A 408 22.17 1.03 2.83
CA PRO A 408 21.05 1.96 2.82
C PRO A 408 19.74 1.24 2.46
N ALA A 409 18.73 1.35 3.35
CA ALA A 409 17.42 0.71 3.20
C ALA A 409 16.33 1.58 3.83
N GLY A 410 16.50 2.90 3.79
CA GLY A 410 15.56 3.86 4.30
C GLY A 410 14.26 3.93 3.49
N ALA A 411 13.26 4.54 4.07
CA ALA A 411 12.02 4.90 3.41
C ALA A 411 12.19 6.23 2.67
N VAL A 412 11.87 6.26 1.39
CA VAL A 412 11.87 7.47 0.55
C VAL A 412 10.42 7.84 0.25
N MET A 413 10.00 9.00 0.74
CA MET A 413 8.63 9.48 0.60
C MET A 413 8.42 10.10 -0.77
N VAL A 414 7.23 9.88 -1.35
CA VAL A 414 6.78 10.46 -2.60
C VAL A 414 5.53 11.29 -2.34
N ASP A 415 5.54 12.54 -2.79
CA ASP A 415 4.46 13.50 -2.68
C ASP A 415 4.31 14.21 -4.04
N GLY A 416 3.27 13.88 -4.79
CA GLY A 416 3.07 14.34 -6.15
C GLY A 416 4.25 13.97 -7.06
N TYR A 417 4.95 14.97 -7.58
CA TYR A 417 6.15 14.78 -8.40
C TYR A 417 7.46 14.74 -7.58
N GLY A 418 7.39 15.08 -6.28
CA GLY A 418 8.54 15.08 -5.37
C GLY A 418 8.92 13.67 -4.94
N VAL A 419 10.19 13.33 -5.00
CA VAL A 419 10.71 12.03 -4.57
C VAL A 419 11.87 12.26 -3.61
N GLY A 420 11.64 12.01 -2.32
CA GLY A 420 12.65 12.14 -1.26
C GLY A 420 12.91 13.58 -0.78
N ASP A 421 12.11 14.55 -1.20
CA ASP A 421 12.14 15.96 -0.74
C ASP A 421 11.30 16.17 0.52
N VAL A 422 10.41 15.25 0.85
CA VAL A 422 9.68 15.22 2.12
C VAL A 422 10.50 14.42 3.14
N GLY A 423 11.05 15.12 4.13
CA GLY A 423 11.78 14.50 5.24
C GLY A 423 11.06 14.70 6.58
N ASN A 424 11.66 14.20 7.66
CA ASN A 424 11.09 14.27 9.02
C ASN A 424 10.73 15.69 9.48
N VAL A 425 11.48 16.70 9.02
CA VAL A 425 11.18 18.12 9.35
C VAL A 425 9.87 18.55 8.71
N VAL A 426 9.68 18.23 7.41
CA VAL A 426 8.46 18.56 6.67
C VAL A 426 7.25 17.84 7.25
N LEU A 427 7.38 16.55 7.58
CA LEU A 427 6.31 15.78 8.22
C LEU A 427 5.94 16.36 9.59
N ARG A 428 6.92 16.69 10.42
CA ARG A 428 6.68 17.32 11.73
C ARG A 428 5.95 18.65 11.57
N ASP A 429 6.33 19.45 10.60
CA ASP A 429 5.67 20.74 10.34
C ASP A 429 4.24 20.54 9.84
N ARG A 430 4.00 19.59 8.93
CA ARG A 430 2.65 19.21 8.48
C ARG A 430 1.77 18.69 9.62
N HIS A 431 2.34 17.86 10.49
CA HIS A 431 1.65 17.35 11.68
C HIS A 431 1.24 18.50 12.60
N HIS A 432 2.17 19.40 12.94
CA HIS A 432 1.92 20.58 13.76
C HIS A 432 0.84 21.49 13.16
N LEU A 433 0.92 21.75 11.84
CA LEU A 433 -0.11 22.52 11.12
C LEU A 433 -1.49 21.84 11.15
N SER A 434 -1.54 20.51 11.13
CA SER A 434 -2.80 19.76 11.17
C SER A 434 -3.48 19.77 12.54
N GLU A 435 -2.72 19.90 13.63
CA GLU A 435 -3.25 19.90 15.00
C GLU A 435 -3.77 21.28 15.41
N ASP A 436 -2.92 22.30 15.32
CA ASP A 436 -3.18 23.61 15.92
C ASP A 436 -3.20 24.77 14.92
N GLY A 437 -2.90 24.51 13.64
CA GLY A 437 -2.89 25.54 12.59
C GLY A 437 -1.70 26.48 12.65
N ILE A 438 -1.84 27.67 12.02
CA ILE A 438 -0.76 28.65 11.90
C ILE A 438 -1.24 30.07 12.23
N ILE A 439 -0.36 30.85 12.86
CA ILE A 439 -0.46 32.28 13.01
C ILE A 439 0.74 32.93 12.31
N ILE A 440 0.46 33.78 11.34
CA ILE A 440 1.46 34.59 10.64
C ILE A 440 1.44 35.99 11.25
N VAL A 441 2.59 36.49 11.62
CA VAL A 441 2.79 37.84 12.15
C VAL A 441 3.56 38.64 11.11
N THR A 442 3.00 39.76 10.64
CA THR A 442 3.69 40.67 9.72
C THR A 442 3.90 42.02 10.35
N ALA A 443 5.11 42.56 10.26
CA ALA A 443 5.41 43.91 10.74
C ALA A 443 6.52 44.53 9.89
N ALA A 444 6.46 45.88 9.70
CA ALA A 444 7.51 46.64 9.09
C ALA A 444 8.24 47.43 10.19
N VAL A 445 9.56 47.39 10.19
CA VAL A 445 10.43 48.01 11.18
C VAL A 445 11.52 48.84 10.51
N ASP A 446 11.87 49.96 11.07
CA ASP A 446 12.98 50.81 10.60
C ASP A 446 14.31 50.09 10.85
N GLY A 447 15.09 49.85 9.79
CA GLY A 447 16.34 49.10 9.86
C GLY A 447 17.44 49.78 10.68
N SER A 448 17.36 51.12 10.88
CA SER A 448 18.35 51.89 11.62
C SER A 448 18.00 52.03 13.11
N THR A 449 16.73 52.23 13.41
CA THR A 449 16.24 52.48 14.79
C THR A 449 15.53 51.28 15.39
N GLY A 450 15.12 50.30 14.53
CA GLY A 450 14.32 49.16 14.91
C GLY A 450 12.88 49.49 15.29
N GLN A 451 12.45 50.73 15.08
CA GLN A 451 11.12 51.19 15.45
C GLN A 451 10.05 50.57 14.55
N LEU A 452 8.91 50.17 15.13
CA LEU A 452 7.77 49.68 14.39
C LEU A 452 7.18 50.81 13.52
N LEU A 453 7.16 50.59 12.19
CA LEU A 453 6.62 51.54 11.21
C LEU A 453 5.18 51.17 10.81
N SER A 454 4.85 49.87 10.76
CA SER A 454 3.52 49.41 10.39
C SER A 454 3.26 48.00 10.92
N GLY A 455 2.03 47.70 11.29
CA GLY A 455 1.60 46.45 11.92
C GLY A 455 1.70 46.52 13.45
N PRO A 456 1.87 45.40 14.19
CA PRO A 456 1.86 44.01 13.68
C PRO A 456 0.47 43.57 13.26
N ASP A 457 0.40 42.98 12.07
CA ASP A 457 -0.81 42.30 11.61
C ASP A 457 -0.70 40.79 11.86
N LEU A 458 -1.80 40.18 12.32
CA LEU A 458 -1.88 38.76 12.61
C LEU A 458 -2.89 38.09 11.70
N VAL A 459 -2.45 37.07 10.96
CA VAL A 459 -3.29 36.25 10.13
C VAL A 459 -3.29 34.83 10.67
N SER A 460 -4.48 34.29 10.96
CA SER A 460 -4.64 32.91 11.45
C SER A 460 -5.29 32.00 10.40
N ARG A 461 -4.81 30.76 10.28
CA ARG A 461 -5.42 29.70 9.50
C ARG A 461 -5.37 28.37 10.26
N GLY A 462 -6.52 27.69 10.32
CA GLY A 462 -6.64 26.39 10.99
C GLY A 462 -6.56 26.42 12.51
N PHE A 463 -6.37 27.59 13.13
CA PHE A 463 -6.25 27.73 14.59
C PHE A 463 -7.56 28.17 15.24
N VAL A 464 -8.06 29.38 14.94
CA VAL A 464 -9.32 29.91 15.47
C VAL A 464 -10.12 30.61 14.37
N TYR A 465 -11.45 30.66 14.55
CA TYR A 465 -12.29 31.51 13.71
C TYR A 465 -12.15 32.97 14.16
N VAL A 466 -11.40 33.75 13.40
CA VAL A 466 -10.96 35.08 13.79
C VAL A 466 -12.11 36.03 14.19
N ARG A 467 -13.27 35.95 13.49
CA ARG A 467 -14.45 36.77 13.76
C ARG A 467 -15.07 36.57 15.15
N GLU A 468 -14.84 35.39 15.76
CA GLU A 468 -15.35 35.05 17.09
C GLU A 468 -14.25 35.08 18.15
N SER A 469 -13.03 35.51 17.79
CA SER A 469 -11.84 35.47 18.63
C SER A 469 -11.08 36.79 18.62
N GLU A 470 -11.79 37.93 18.43
CA GLU A 470 -11.17 39.28 18.34
C GLU A 470 -10.35 39.62 19.58
N GLU A 471 -10.89 39.39 20.78
CA GLU A 471 -10.18 39.65 22.05
C GLU A 471 -8.85 38.87 22.16
N LEU A 472 -8.85 37.59 21.69
CA LEU A 472 -7.64 36.77 21.70
C LEU A 472 -6.60 37.31 20.70
N MET A 473 -7.04 37.72 19.52
CA MET A 473 -6.16 38.21 18.46
C MET A 473 -5.62 39.61 18.79
N ASP A 474 -6.41 40.48 19.41
CA ASP A 474 -5.96 41.79 19.88
C ASP A 474 -4.96 41.68 21.03
N GLY A 475 -5.22 40.79 21.99
CA GLY A 475 -4.25 40.48 23.02
C GLY A 475 -2.96 39.86 22.48
N ALA A 476 -3.04 39.04 21.43
CA ALA A 476 -1.88 38.48 20.73
C ALA A 476 -1.06 39.59 20.05
N ARG A 477 -1.72 40.59 19.41
CA ARG A 477 -1.09 41.73 18.78
C ARG A 477 -0.28 42.55 19.82
N VAL A 478 -0.87 42.84 20.98
CA VAL A 478 -0.18 43.53 22.08
C VAL A 478 1.07 42.77 22.54
N GLN A 479 1.03 41.42 22.61
CA GLN A 479 2.22 40.65 22.98
C GLN A 479 3.35 40.75 21.95
N VAL A 480 3.01 40.84 20.66
CA VAL A 480 4.01 41.05 19.59
C VAL A 480 4.63 42.41 19.69
N GLU A 481 3.83 43.48 19.88
CA GLU A 481 4.30 44.87 20.09
C GLU A 481 5.27 44.91 21.27
N MET A 482 4.87 44.39 22.43
CA MET A 482 5.73 44.34 23.62
C MET A 482 7.04 43.55 23.39
N ALA A 483 7.01 42.49 22.58
CA ALA A 483 8.21 41.71 22.27
C ALA A 483 9.17 42.48 21.34
N LEU A 484 8.64 43.22 20.38
CA LEU A 484 9.41 44.13 19.51
C LEU A 484 10.05 45.25 20.32
N ASP A 485 9.28 45.96 21.14
CA ASP A 485 9.78 47.06 22.00
C ASP A 485 10.90 46.60 22.93
N ARG A 486 10.74 45.43 23.57
CA ARG A 486 11.79 44.85 24.43
C ARG A 486 13.04 44.48 23.64
N SER A 487 12.90 43.99 22.40
CA SER A 487 14.05 43.69 21.56
C SER A 487 14.86 44.94 21.25
N MET A 488 14.19 46.07 21.02
CA MET A 488 14.85 47.36 20.81
C MET A 488 15.52 47.88 22.09
N ALA A 489 14.84 47.81 23.23
CA ALA A 489 15.41 48.22 24.51
C ALA A 489 16.68 47.42 24.88
N ASP A 490 16.75 46.18 24.49
CA ASP A 490 17.89 45.29 24.70
C ASP A 490 18.98 45.42 23.60
N ASN A 491 18.88 46.43 22.68
CA ASN A 491 19.78 46.64 21.54
C ASN A 491 19.98 45.36 20.68
N MET A 492 18.92 44.60 20.47
CA MET A 492 18.96 43.39 19.71
C MET A 492 18.86 43.68 18.20
N HIS A 493 19.99 43.64 17.49
CA HIS A 493 20.08 43.93 16.04
C HIS A 493 20.01 42.70 15.16
N ASP A 494 20.05 41.49 15.75
CA ASP A 494 19.93 40.23 15.00
C ASP A 494 18.46 39.86 14.81
N TRP A 495 17.99 39.92 13.56
CA TRP A 495 16.62 39.61 13.17
C TRP A 495 16.19 38.20 13.51
N ALA A 496 17.10 37.24 13.54
CA ALA A 496 16.76 35.86 13.93
C ALA A 496 16.35 35.81 15.42
N SER A 497 17.08 36.51 16.26
CA SER A 497 16.78 36.64 17.69
C SER A 497 15.49 37.42 17.96
N VAL A 498 15.24 38.51 17.23
CA VAL A 498 13.98 39.27 17.33
C VAL A 498 12.78 38.40 16.95
N LYS A 499 12.87 37.67 15.82
CA LYS A 499 11.83 36.71 15.39
C LYS A 499 11.60 35.59 16.42
N SER A 500 12.67 35.09 17.08
CA SER A 500 12.55 34.08 18.14
C SER A 500 11.79 34.62 19.35
N ARG A 501 12.13 35.85 19.79
CA ARG A 501 11.45 36.51 20.91
C ARG A 501 9.97 36.75 20.64
N VAL A 502 9.61 37.24 19.45
CA VAL A 502 8.22 37.40 19.03
C VAL A 502 7.49 36.04 19.06
N ARG A 503 8.11 34.98 18.52
CA ARG A 503 7.55 33.64 18.54
C ARG A 503 7.31 33.16 19.96
N GLU A 504 8.28 33.29 20.86
CA GLU A 504 8.18 32.83 22.26
C GLU A 504 7.10 33.57 23.03
N ALA A 505 7.04 34.93 22.90
CA ALA A 505 6.04 35.73 23.57
C ALA A 505 4.63 35.36 23.13
N LEU A 506 4.42 35.25 21.82
CA LEU A 506 3.13 34.92 21.24
C LEU A 506 2.72 33.46 21.57
N SER A 507 3.63 32.49 21.45
CA SER A 507 3.40 31.10 21.83
C SER A 507 2.99 30.96 23.29
N SER A 508 3.71 31.64 24.20
CA SER A 508 3.39 31.64 25.64
C SER A 508 2.01 32.25 25.94
N TYR A 509 1.66 33.34 25.27
CA TYR A 509 0.34 33.97 25.42
C TYR A 509 -0.79 33.04 24.93
N ILE A 510 -0.67 32.55 23.69
CA ILE A 510 -1.67 31.68 23.08
C ILE A 510 -1.87 30.42 23.91
N TYR A 511 -0.78 29.75 24.31
CA TYR A 511 -0.88 28.54 25.14
C TYR A 511 -1.56 28.78 26.49
N ARG A 512 -1.25 29.92 27.16
CA ARG A 512 -1.93 30.26 28.42
C ARG A 512 -3.42 30.45 28.25
N LYS A 513 -3.85 31.06 27.14
CA LYS A 513 -5.26 31.38 26.87
C LYS A 513 -6.04 30.20 26.31
N THR A 514 -5.43 29.34 25.49
CA THR A 514 -6.14 28.33 24.70
C THR A 514 -5.71 26.90 24.96
N LYS A 515 -4.54 26.67 25.58
CA LYS A 515 -3.86 25.38 25.68
C LYS A 515 -3.51 24.75 24.32
N ARG A 516 -3.47 25.54 23.27
CA ARG A 516 -3.06 25.17 21.91
C ARG A 516 -1.73 25.82 21.58
N SER A 517 -0.99 25.20 20.64
CA SER A 517 0.35 25.63 20.24
C SER A 517 0.45 25.77 18.71
N PRO A 518 -0.26 26.72 18.07
CA PRO A 518 -0.19 26.88 16.62
C PRO A 518 1.23 27.23 16.17
N MET A 519 1.56 26.86 14.93
CA MET A 519 2.81 27.28 14.31
C MET A 519 2.83 28.83 14.19
N ILE A 520 3.87 29.45 14.69
CA ILE A 520 4.02 30.93 14.63
C ILE A 520 5.12 31.28 13.65
N LEU A 521 4.75 32.06 12.62
CA LEU A 521 5.65 32.52 11.56
C LEU A 521 5.80 34.06 11.58
N PRO A 522 6.82 34.61 12.22
CA PRO A 522 7.11 36.04 12.18
C PRO A 522 7.77 36.43 10.84
N ILE A 523 7.15 37.35 10.12
CA ILE A 523 7.64 37.96 8.88
C ILE A 523 7.90 39.44 9.20
N LEU A 524 9.13 39.75 9.58
CA LEU A 524 9.57 41.12 9.86
C LEU A 524 10.28 41.66 8.63
N MET A 525 9.81 42.81 8.12
CA MET A 525 10.36 43.49 6.96
C MET A 525 11.12 44.73 7.45
N GLU A 526 12.35 44.82 7.03
CA GLU A 526 13.20 46.01 7.26
C GLU A 526 12.93 47.03 6.14
N VAL A 527 12.67 48.25 6.51
CA VAL A 527 12.36 49.35 5.59
C VAL A 527 13.33 50.51 5.85
#